data_7368849c57ace0106e29d903519561c7
#
_entry.id   7368849c57ace0106e29d903519561c7
#
_cell.length_a   1.000
_cell.length_b   1.000
_cell.length_c   1.000
_cell.angle_alpha   90.00
_cell.angle_beta   90.00
_cell.angle_gamma   90.00
#
_symmetry.space_group_name_H-M   'P 1'
#
loop_
_entity.id
_entity.type
_entity.pdbx_description
1 polymer ?
#
loop_
_entity_poly.entity_id
_entity_poly.type
_entity_poly.pdbx_seq_one_letter_code
_entity_poly.pdbx_strand_id
1 'polypeptide(L)'
;MVRDEIMGKVVSLIMWYSKAVLYAVAVVVIVSLPQTARSQRKDKPVTKPAPQTKKPAEDLTHWKFFLDSLIIETRLVDPDEERPLLLAEVADAYWLVDQAQAKKLFTDAFDAAVAHKNQPIAPVLSKIARRDRALATELTKRLLEAKSEDSESAENLLRTARELFKTDPKYAIELAKHTAVLGPSMSGLSFLFEVARTDPGGAAEIYNAYIQHASRPRNSELRSLLWLAGYPFGYGEAYGGDSNDPMEFSGFMGVRVPGLKPQPDLAAAYLRMVLGAITNTMKRATEAGNPDKDVLNALALFATSYLFPEVQRYLPDAEASWSGLYRQALAGTPEDRRAAIEQRVRSIREVRARTSEQSDEEFAGTDAKEKLADIEKLPDTCSRDRAYAEAALAQSYAKDFTQARQVADRIENLELRDSVLQFTNYDEAAALLERGDFVRALERVEKVSAKEQRAVLYVRIASAALKKSDKPMVLDALNRARSLVRDSDNPQLQAGVLLSVGAVFAQFDASEATYVTRESVKAINRMEDRLDDTFSVLRQVNLNCAIGEIRWHGSRERVENFSFFDTLGAIAKSDAQAEGALALTTEIQDKPTRIRAQVAIVKAVIK
;
A
#
# COMPACT_ATOMS: atom_id res chain seq x y z
N MET A 1 39.17 32.11 22.52
CA MET A 1 38.23 32.04 21.40
C MET A 1 38.89 31.71 20.05
N VAL A 2 39.90 32.44 19.55
CA VAL A 2 40.53 32.14 18.23
C VAL A 2 41.37 30.86 18.26
N ARG A 3 41.91 30.44 19.40
CA ARG A 3 42.79 29.24 19.54
C ARG A 3 42.02 27.92 19.50
N ASP A 4 40.79 27.94 19.99
CA ASP A 4 39.93 26.74 20.04
C ASP A 4 39.29 26.41 18.67
N GLU A 5 39.02 27.45 17.87
CA GLU A 5 38.48 27.27 16.51
C GLU A 5 39.54 26.74 15.54
N ILE A 6 40.81 27.09 15.73
CA ILE A 6 41.93 26.57 14.93
C ILE A 6 42.21 25.08 15.30
N MET A 7 42.13 24.74 16.58
CA MET A 7 42.30 23.34 17.03
C MET A 7 41.18 22.43 16.51
N GLY A 8 39.92 22.91 16.48
CA GLY A 8 38.81 22.15 15.93
C GLY A 8 38.95 21.84 14.43
N LYS A 9 39.43 22.80 13.66
CA LYS A 9 39.70 22.61 12.20
C LYS A 9 40.87 21.65 11.93
N VAL A 10 41.92 21.69 12.75
CA VAL A 10 43.07 20.79 12.62
C VAL A 10 42.69 19.35 12.98
N VAL A 11 41.91 19.11 14.03
CA VAL A 11 41.42 17.78 14.40
C VAL A 11 40.50 17.19 13.33
N SER A 12 39.62 18.01 12.75
CA SER A 12 38.76 17.58 11.65
C SER A 12 39.55 17.20 10.39
N LEU A 13 40.61 17.95 10.07
CA LEU A 13 41.47 17.67 8.91
C LEU A 13 42.28 16.36 9.12
N ILE A 14 42.76 16.11 10.31
CA ILE A 14 43.50 14.87 10.66
C ILE A 14 42.56 13.66 10.60
N MET A 15 41.32 13.77 11.05
CA MET A 15 40.34 12.69 10.96
C MET A 15 39.92 12.41 9.52
N TRP A 16 39.84 13.44 8.66
CA TRP A 16 39.54 13.25 7.24
C TRP A 16 40.69 12.57 6.50
N TYR A 17 41.94 12.95 6.80
CA TYR A 17 43.15 12.32 6.21
C TYR A 17 43.29 10.87 6.65
N SER A 18 43.01 10.54 7.91
CA SER A 18 43.08 9.16 8.39
C SER A 18 42.06 8.23 7.76
N LYS A 19 40.84 8.72 7.46
CA LYS A 19 39.83 7.97 6.71
C LYS A 19 40.22 7.79 5.24
N ALA A 20 40.81 8.78 4.60
CA ALA A 20 41.27 8.69 3.22
C ALA A 20 42.43 7.69 3.06
N VAL A 21 43.35 7.65 4.01
CA VAL A 21 44.46 6.68 4.02
C VAL A 21 43.96 5.26 4.28
N LEU A 22 43.01 5.06 5.19
CA LEU A 22 42.38 3.74 5.41
C LEU A 22 41.66 3.22 4.18
N TYR A 23 40.97 4.10 3.42
CA TYR A 23 40.32 3.72 2.16
C TYR A 23 41.35 3.35 1.06
N ALA A 24 42.43 4.11 0.95
CA ALA A 24 43.49 3.83 -0.01
C ALA A 24 44.22 2.50 0.30
N VAL A 25 44.47 2.18 1.58
CA VAL A 25 45.08 0.91 2.00
C VAL A 25 44.12 -0.26 1.75
N ALA A 26 42.81 -0.11 1.98
CA ALA A 26 41.81 -1.14 1.69
C ALA A 26 41.71 -1.46 0.18
N VAL A 27 41.81 -0.46 -0.68
CA VAL A 27 41.82 -0.65 -2.14
C VAL A 27 43.10 -1.33 -2.64
N VAL A 28 44.24 -1.00 -2.08
CA VAL A 28 45.53 -1.62 -2.44
C VAL A 28 45.60 -3.09 -1.96
N VAL A 29 45.03 -3.43 -0.79
CA VAL A 29 44.98 -4.82 -0.31
C VAL A 29 44.05 -5.69 -1.16
N ILE A 30 42.97 -5.14 -1.74
CA ILE A 30 42.08 -5.89 -2.62
C ILE A 30 42.72 -6.16 -4.00
N VAL A 31 43.62 -5.30 -4.45
CA VAL A 31 44.28 -5.44 -5.76
C VAL A 31 45.53 -6.31 -5.72
N SER A 32 46.10 -6.54 -4.54
CA SER A 32 47.39 -7.26 -4.36
C SER A 32 47.27 -8.71 -3.83
N LEU A 33 46.09 -9.30 -3.82
CA LEU A 33 45.95 -10.74 -3.56
C LEU A 33 46.41 -11.54 -4.78
N PRO A 34 47.38 -12.45 -4.64
CA PRO A 34 47.89 -13.22 -5.76
C PRO A 34 46.81 -14.12 -6.34
N GLN A 35 46.59 -14.02 -7.64
CA GLN A 35 45.71 -14.89 -8.43
C GLN A 35 46.27 -16.30 -8.62
N THR A 36 46.72 -16.97 -7.57
CA THR A 36 47.21 -18.32 -7.64
C THR A 36 46.34 -19.25 -6.79
N ALA A 37 45.21 -19.61 -7.32
CA ALA A 37 44.48 -20.86 -7.15
C ALA A 37 43.16 -20.84 -7.96
N ARG A 38 43.22 -20.56 -9.25
CA ARG A 38 42.17 -21.00 -10.17
C ARG A 38 42.44 -22.47 -10.48
N SER A 39 41.96 -23.34 -9.59
CA SER A 39 41.64 -24.72 -9.95
C SER A 39 40.76 -24.68 -11.20
N GLN A 40 41.22 -25.39 -12.23
CA GLN A 40 40.46 -25.63 -13.45
C GLN A 40 39.19 -26.43 -13.10
N ARG A 41 38.17 -25.76 -12.60
CA ARG A 41 36.81 -26.25 -12.75
C ARG A 41 36.49 -26.09 -14.24
N LYS A 42 36.48 -27.20 -14.96
CA LYS A 42 35.87 -27.32 -16.28
C LYS A 42 34.47 -26.69 -16.16
N ASP A 43 34.29 -25.50 -16.72
CA ASP A 43 32.99 -24.87 -16.89
C ASP A 43 32.14 -25.86 -17.66
N LYS A 44 31.21 -26.51 -16.94
CA LYS A 44 30.06 -27.11 -17.64
C LYS A 44 29.41 -25.97 -18.38
N PRO A 45 29.17 -26.09 -19.69
CA PRO A 45 28.47 -25.05 -20.43
C PRO A 45 27.17 -24.76 -19.70
N VAL A 46 26.99 -23.50 -19.29
CA VAL A 46 25.70 -23.00 -18.80
C VAL A 46 24.73 -23.22 -19.96
N THR A 47 24.00 -24.30 -19.89
CA THR A 47 22.87 -24.54 -20.79
C THR A 47 21.93 -23.37 -20.58
N LYS A 48 21.87 -22.48 -21.58
CA LYS A 48 20.81 -21.47 -21.66
C LYS A 48 19.51 -22.24 -21.41
N PRO A 49 18.61 -21.75 -20.54
CA PRO A 49 17.30 -22.38 -20.38
C PRO A 49 16.73 -22.56 -21.79
N ALA A 50 16.36 -23.79 -22.11
CA ALA A 50 15.75 -24.09 -23.40
C ALA A 50 14.60 -23.09 -23.62
N PRO A 51 14.48 -22.50 -24.82
CA PRO A 51 13.35 -21.64 -25.11
C PRO A 51 12.09 -22.45 -24.79
N GLN A 52 11.23 -21.87 -23.92
CA GLN A 52 9.94 -22.49 -23.62
C GLN A 52 9.24 -22.70 -24.96
N THR A 53 9.15 -23.93 -25.38
CA THR A 53 8.44 -24.33 -26.60
C THR A 53 6.98 -23.98 -26.36
N LYS A 54 6.45 -22.98 -27.11
CA LYS A 54 5.01 -22.71 -27.12
C LYS A 54 4.30 -24.04 -27.38
N LYS A 55 3.31 -24.39 -26.55
CA LYS A 55 2.46 -25.55 -26.79
C LYS A 55 1.94 -25.53 -28.24
N PRO A 56 1.94 -26.64 -28.97
CA PRO A 56 1.37 -26.72 -30.33
C PRO A 56 -0.09 -26.24 -30.32
N ALA A 57 -0.53 -25.60 -31.40
CA ALA A 57 -1.87 -25.03 -31.51
C ALA A 57 -3.00 -26.09 -31.33
N GLU A 58 -2.72 -27.35 -31.61
CA GLU A 58 -3.65 -28.47 -31.39
C GLU A 58 -3.95 -28.73 -29.90
N ASP A 59 -2.97 -28.52 -29.03
CA ASP A 59 -3.12 -28.70 -27.57
C ASP A 59 -4.01 -27.63 -26.90
N LEU A 60 -4.24 -26.52 -27.55
CA LEU A 60 -5.05 -25.41 -26.99
C LEU A 60 -6.55 -25.56 -27.32
N THR A 61 -6.92 -26.43 -28.26
CA THR A 61 -8.32 -26.58 -28.69
C THR A 61 -9.21 -27.09 -27.55
N HIS A 62 -8.72 -28.05 -26.76
CA HIS A 62 -9.43 -28.53 -25.57
C HIS A 62 -9.73 -27.39 -24.57
N TRP A 63 -8.71 -26.58 -24.26
CA TRP A 63 -8.86 -25.47 -23.34
C TRP A 63 -9.76 -24.35 -23.88
N LYS A 64 -9.81 -24.17 -25.21
CA LYS A 64 -10.74 -23.25 -25.85
C LYS A 64 -12.18 -23.67 -25.61
N PHE A 65 -12.52 -24.93 -25.86
CA PHE A 65 -13.86 -25.46 -25.59
C PHE A 65 -14.26 -25.35 -24.12
N PHE A 66 -13.28 -25.59 -23.22
CA PHE A 66 -13.53 -25.43 -21.80
C PHE A 66 -13.83 -23.95 -21.43
N LEU A 67 -13.06 -23.01 -21.98
CA LEU A 67 -13.31 -21.57 -21.78
C LEU A 67 -14.65 -21.13 -22.39
N ASP A 68 -15.06 -21.70 -23.53
CA ASP A 68 -16.39 -21.47 -24.13
C ASP A 68 -17.50 -21.87 -23.17
N SER A 69 -17.36 -23.02 -22.50
CA SER A 69 -18.33 -23.47 -21.49
C SER A 69 -18.37 -22.50 -20.29
N LEU A 70 -17.23 -21.98 -19.85
CA LEU A 70 -17.15 -21.02 -18.75
C LEU A 70 -17.82 -19.67 -19.11
N ILE A 71 -17.76 -19.24 -20.39
CA ILE A 71 -18.50 -18.05 -20.85
C ILE A 71 -20.00 -18.26 -20.65
N ILE A 72 -20.51 -19.44 -21.03
CA ILE A 72 -21.94 -19.77 -20.88
C ILE A 72 -22.31 -19.78 -19.39
N GLU A 73 -21.52 -20.46 -18.56
CA GLU A 73 -21.76 -20.49 -17.12
C GLU A 73 -21.72 -19.11 -16.46
N THR A 74 -20.78 -18.26 -16.88
CA THR A 74 -20.64 -16.90 -16.37
C THR A 74 -21.86 -16.04 -16.72
N ARG A 75 -22.42 -16.21 -17.92
CA ARG A 75 -23.65 -15.48 -18.32
C ARG A 75 -24.88 -15.86 -17.51
N LEU A 76 -24.86 -17.02 -16.87
CA LEU A 76 -25.91 -17.48 -15.95
C LEU A 76 -25.74 -17.03 -14.50
N VAL A 77 -24.64 -16.33 -14.17
CA VAL A 77 -24.47 -15.66 -12.88
C VAL A 77 -25.31 -14.37 -12.87
N ASP A 78 -25.81 -14.00 -11.70
CA ASP A 78 -26.60 -12.76 -11.57
C ASP A 78 -25.79 -11.53 -12.04
N PRO A 79 -26.35 -10.65 -12.87
CA PRO A 79 -25.65 -9.45 -13.32
C PRO A 79 -25.26 -8.50 -12.18
N ASP A 80 -26.05 -8.44 -11.12
CA ASP A 80 -25.78 -7.60 -9.96
C ASP A 80 -24.75 -8.19 -9.01
N GLU A 81 -24.35 -9.45 -9.24
CA GLU A 81 -23.30 -10.08 -8.46
C GLU A 81 -21.92 -9.77 -9.06
N GLU A 82 -21.21 -10.75 -9.56
CA GLU A 82 -19.82 -10.61 -10.02
C GLU A 82 -19.64 -10.88 -11.52
N ARG A 83 -20.73 -10.99 -12.26
CA ARG A 83 -20.68 -11.34 -13.69
C ARG A 83 -19.66 -10.52 -14.48
N PRO A 84 -19.59 -9.17 -14.36
CA PRO A 84 -18.61 -8.38 -15.11
C PRO A 84 -17.17 -8.78 -14.82
N LEU A 85 -16.84 -9.01 -13.54
CA LEU A 85 -15.51 -9.41 -13.15
C LEU A 85 -15.17 -10.81 -13.61
N LEU A 86 -16.11 -11.75 -13.51
CA LEU A 86 -15.95 -13.12 -14.00
C LEU A 86 -15.74 -13.15 -15.52
N LEU A 87 -16.52 -12.37 -16.29
CA LEU A 87 -16.32 -12.23 -17.74
C LEU A 87 -14.92 -11.69 -18.06
N ALA A 88 -14.43 -10.70 -17.32
CA ALA A 88 -13.09 -10.19 -17.49
C ALA A 88 -12.01 -11.22 -17.13
N GLU A 89 -12.25 -12.08 -16.15
CA GLU A 89 -11.34 -13.17 -15.78
C GLU A 89 -11.27 -14.26 -16.85
N VAL A 90 -12.42 -14.65 -17.40
CA VAL A 90 -12.49 -15.58 -18.54
C VAL A 90 -11.83 -14.95 -19.77
N ALA A 91 -12.06 -13.66 -20.05
CA ALA A 91 -11.41 -12.93 -21.13
C ALA A 91 -9.87 -12.90 -20.99
N ASP A 92 -9.37 -12.73 -19.77
CA ASP A 92 -7.93 -12.74 -19.47
C ASP A 92 -7.29 -14.13 -19.73
N ALA A 93 -8.02 -15.21 -19.47
CA ALA A 93 -7.60 -16.57 -19.87
C ALA A 93 -7.69 -16.76 -21.38
N TYR A 94 -8.77 -16.29 -21.98
CA TYR A 94 -8.99 -16.36 -23.43
C TYR A 94 -7.93 -15.61 -24.24
N TRP A 95 -7.33 -14.55 -23.68
CA TRP A 95 -6.24 -13.81 -24.31
C TRP A 95 -5.06 -14.67 -24.72
N LEU A 96 -4.84 -15.75 -24.01
CA LEU A 96 -3.75 -16.70 -24.30
C LEU A 96 -4.07 -17.63 -25.47
N VAL A 97 -5.33 -17.75 -25.85
CA VAL A 97 -5.84 -18.68 -26.89
C VAL A 97 -6.33 -17.92 -28.12
N ASP A 98 -7.16 -16.90 -27.94
CA ASP A 98 -7.82 -16.13 -28.99
C ASP A 98 -8.00 -14.68 -28.55
N GLN A 99 -7.09 -13.80 -28.96
CA GLN A 99 -7.10 -12.39 -28.59
C GLN A 99 -8.32 -11.61 -29.12
N ALA A 100 -8.84 -11.99 -30.29
CA ALA A 100 -10.00 -11.31 -30.87
C ALA A 100 -11.26 -11.56 -30.02
N GLN A 101 -11.49 -12.80 -29.64
CA GLN A 101 -12.59 -13.16 -28.75
C GLN A 101 -12.39 -12.56 -27.36
N ALA A 102 -11.16 -12.54 -26.83
CA ALA A 102 -10.84 -11.93 -25.54
C ALA A 102 -11.18 -10.44 -25.50
N LYS A 103 -10.84 -9.68 -26.55
CA LYS A 103 -11.20 -8.26 -26.66
C LYS A 103 -12.70 -8.03 -26.60
N LYS A 104 -13.48 -8.85 -27.32
CA LYS A 104 -14.94 -8.79 -27.28
C LYS A 104 -15.47 -9.03 -25.87
N LEU A 105 -14.98 -10.09 -25.21
CA LEU A 105 -15.38 -10.42 -23.84
C LEU A 105 -15.00 -9.32 -22.84
N PHE A 106 -13.82 -8.70 -22.99
CA PHE A 106 -13.41 -7.55 -22.19
C PHE A 106 -14.34 -6.35 -22.35
N THR A 107 -14.77 -6.07 -23.60
CA THR A 107 -15.73 -4.99 -23.87
C THR A 107 -17.09 -5.32 -23.25
N ASP A 108 -17.59 -6.56 -23.44
CA ASP A 108 -18.85 -7.02 -22.83
C ASP A 108 -18.79 -6.92 -21.29
N ALA A 109 -17.65 -7.29 -20.66
CA ALA A 109 -17.44 -7.21 -19.23
C ALA A 109 -17.45 -5.75 -18.72
N PHE A 110 -16.79 -4.84 -19.45
CA PHE A 110 -16.76 -3.43 -19.11
C PHE A 110 -18.14 -2.80 -19.26
N ASP A 111 -18.85 -3.04 -20.36
CA ASP A 111 -20.18 -2.51 -20.59
C ASP A 111 -21.18 -3.01 -19.52
N ALA A 112 -21.07 -4.27 -19.11
CA ALA A 112 -21.86 -4.82 -18.01
C ALA A 112 -21.52 -4.14 -16.68
N ALA A 113 -20.23 -3.86 -16.38
CA ALA A 113 -19.82 -3.18 -15.16
C ALA A 113 -20.31 -1.71 -15.11
N VAL A 114 -20.34 -1.02 -16.25
CA VAL A 114 -20.82 0.38 -16.33
C VAL A 114 -22.35 0.47 -16.23
N ALA A 115 -23.07 -0.55 -16.72
CA ALA A 115 -24.53 -0.58 -16.72
C ALA A 115 -25.14 -0.77 -15.31
N HIS A 116 -24.42 -1.41 -14.41
CA HIS A 116 -24.90 -1.75 -13.06
C HIS A 116 -24.25 -0.87 -12.00
N LYS A 117 -25.06 -0.19 -11.18
CA LYS A 117 -24.60 0.54 -10.01
C LYS A 117 -23.94 -0.44 -9.02
N ASN A 118 -22.88 -0.04 -8.34
CA ASN A 118 -22.11 -0.81 -7.37
C ASN A 118 -21.20 -1.90 -7.96
N GLN A 119 -21.11 -2.06 -9.28
CA GLN A 119 -20.15 -3.00 -9.85
C GLN A 119 -18.72 -2.40 -9.87
N PRO A 120 -17.71 -3.17 -9.50
CA PRO A 120 -16.34 -2.69 -9.45
C PRO A 120 -15.76 -2.56 -10.88
N ILE A 121 -15.88 -1.38 -11.50
CA ILE A 121 -15.29 -1.09 -12.81
C ILE A 121 -13.76 -1.22 -12.76
N ALA A 122 -13.13 -0.83 -11.66
CA ALA A 122 -11.69 -0.81 -11.50
C ALA A 122 -11.01 -2.17 -11.71
N PRO A 123 -11.42 -3.28 -11.09
CA PRO A 123 -10.83 -4.60 -11.34
C PRO A 123 -10.98 -5.08 -12.78
N VAL A 124 -12.11 -4.77 -13.43
CA VAL A 124 -12.33 -5.11 -14.86
C VAL A 124 -11.35 -4.33 -15.73
N LEU A 125 -11.29 -3.01 -15.55
CA LEU A 125 -10.42 -2.13 -16.33
C LEU A 125 -8.93 -2.45 -16.11
N SER A 126 -8.54 -2.79 -14.89
CA SER A 126 -7.18 -3.23 -14.53
C SER A 126 -6.79 -4.52 -15.29
N LYS A 127 -7.69 -5.50 -15.41
CA LYS A 127 -7.44 -6.72 -16.18
C LYS A 127 -7.27 -6.41 -17.68
N ILE A 128 -8.13 -5.54 -18.24
CA ILE A 128 -8.04 -5.10 -19.63
C ILE A 128 -6.71 -4.41 -19.89
N ALA A 129 -6.31 -3.46 -19.03
CA ALA A 129 -5.08 -2.68 -19.19
C ALA A 129 -3.82 -3.55 -19.19
N ARG A 130 -3.79 -4.62 -18.40
CA ARG A 130 -2.68 -5.57 -18.37
C ARG A 130 -2.51 -6.35 -19.69
N ARG A 131 -3.56 -6.47 -20.50
CA ARG A 131 -3.56 -7.22 -21.76
C ARG A 131 -3.57 -6.32 -22.99
N ASP A 132 -4.40 -5.29 -22.98
CA ASP A 132 -4.57 -4.35 -24.07
C ASP A 132 -4.75 -2.92 -23.54
N ARG A 133 -3.64 -2.20 -23.45
CA ARG A 133 -3.62 -0.81 -23.00
C ARG A 133 -4.43 0.11 -23.91
N ALA A 134 -4.42 -0.15 -25.23
CA ALA A 134 -5.15 0.68 -26.18
C ALA A 134 -6.67 0.55 -25.95
N LEU A 135 -7.18 -0.69 -25.79
CA LEU A 135 -8.56 -0.95 -25.46
C LEU A 135 -8.95 -0.32 -24.10
N ALA A 136 -8.09 -0.49 -23.08
CA ALA A 136 -8.34 0.12 -21.77
C ALA A 136 -8.45 1.65 -21.85
N THR A 137 -7.58 2.31 -22.63
CA THR A 137 -7.61 3.76 -22.85
C THR A 137 -8.91 4.19 -23.55
N GLU A 138 -9.33 3.48 -24.58
CA GLU A 138 -10.59 3.74 -25.28
C GLU A 138 -11.80 3.62 -24.34
N LEU A 139 -11.86 2.54 -23.56
CA LEU A 139 -12.96 2.31 -22.61
C LEU A 139 -12.97 3.34 -21.47
N THR A 140 -11.78 3.75 -20.99
CA THR A 140 -11.66 4.85 -20.02
C THR A 140 -12.22 6.15 -20.57
N LYS A 141 -11.90 6.49 -21.83
CA LYS A 141 -12.42 7.69 -22.49
C LYS A 141 -13.95 7.62 -22.61
N ARG A 142 -14.51 6.49 -23.02
CA ARG A 142 -15.97 6.28 -23.05
C ARG A 142 -16.62 6.47 -21.68
N LEU A 143 -15.99 5.98 -20.60
CA LEU A 143 -16.48 6.16 -19.24
C LEU A 143 -16.54 7.64 -18.84
N LEU A 144 -15.46 8.39 -19.12
CA LEU A 144 -15.38 9.83 -18.81
C LEU A 144 -16.36 10.66 -19.63
N GLU A 145 -16.59 10.31 -20.90
CA GLU A 145 -17.56 10.99 -21.76
C GLU A 145 -19.02 10.74 -21.31
N ALA A 146 -19.30 9.52 -20.82
CA ALA A 146 -20.64 9.13 -20.39
C ALA A 146 -21.00 9.66 -18.99
N LYS A 147 -20.00 9.82 -18.08
CA LYS A 147 -20.17 10.15 -16.67
C LYS A 147 -19.21 11.27 -16.23
N SER A 148 -19.16 12.35 -17.00
CA SER A 148 -18.17 13.43 -16.84
C SER A 148 -18.21 14.19 -15.50
N GLU A 149 -19.24 14.01 -14.68
CA GLU A 149 -19.40 14.70 -13.39
C GLU A 149 -19.56 13.72 -12.20
N ASP A 150 -19.32 12.41 -12.43
CA ASP A 150 -19.55 11.39 -11.42
C ASP A 150 -18.29 11.10 -10.62
N SER A 151 -18.32 11.44 -9.32
CA SER A 151 -17.22 11.17 -8.38
C SER A 151 -16.88 9.68 -8.24
N GLU A 152 -17.86 8.78 -8.41
CA GLU A 152 -17.66 7.33 -8.37
C GLU A 152 -16.78 6.85 -9.52
N SER A 153 -16.95 7.42 -10.71
CA SER A 153 -16.10 7.12 -11.87
C SER A 153 -14.64 7.53 -11.62
N ALA A 154 -14.40 8.70 -10.98
CA ALA A 154 -13.07 9.12 -10.59
C ALA A 154 -12.42 8.15 -9.58
N GLU A 155 -13.16 7.73 -8.56
CA GLU A 155 -12.68 6.77 -7.57
C GLU A 155 -12.34 5.41 -8.21
N ASN A 156 -13.14 4.93 -9.14
CA ASN A 156 -12.86 3.71 -9.90
C ASN A 156 -11.58 3.83 -10.74
N LEU A 157 -11.35 4.97 -11.40
CA LEU A 157 -10.12 5.22 -12.16
C LEU A 157 -8.89 5.31 -11.25
N LEU A 158 -9.00 5.97 -10.10
CA LEU A 158 -7.91 6.05 -9.12
C LEU A 158 -7.58 4.70 -8.52
N ARG A 159 -8.58 3.87 -8.25
CA ARG A 159 -8.38 2.49 -7.79
C ARG A 159 -7.65 1.67 -8.86
N THR A 160 -8.07 1.79 -10.13
CA THR A 160 -7.38 1.16 -11.25
C THR A 160 -5.93 1.64 -11.38
N ALA A 161 -5.70 2.95 -11.26
CA ALA A 161 -4.35 3.53 -11.28
C ALA A 161 -3.46 2.94 -10.18
N ARG A 162 -3.98 2.83 -8.96
CA ARG A 162 -3.25 2.25 -7.83
C ARG A 162 -2.89 0.78 -8.05
N GLU A 163 -3.81 -0.02 -8.58
CA GLU A 163 -3.55 -1.42 -8.92
C GLU A 163 -2.47 -1.59 -10.01
N LEU A 164 -2.45 -0.68 -10.98
CA LEU A 164 -1.52 -0.72 -12.11
C LEU A 164 -0.17 -0.08 -11.80
N PHE A 165 -0.06 0.76 -10.77
CA PHE A 165 1.13 1.57 -10.54
C PHE A 165 2.43 0.74 -10.41
N LYS A 166 2.36 -0.46 -9.84
CA LYS A 166 3.53 -1.36 -9.73
C LYS A 166 3.93 -2.01 -11.06
N THR A 167 3.01 -2.16 -12.00
CA THR A 167 3.20 -2.92 -13.25
C THR A 167 3.30 -2.03 -14.47
N ASP A 168 2.56 -0.93 -14.53
CA ASP A 168 2.58 0.09 -15.57
C ASP A 168 2.41 1.50 -14.95
N PRO A 169 3.47 2.06 -14.32
CA PRO A 169 3.40 3.36 -13.66
C PRO A 169 3.02 4.50 -14.61
N LYS A 170 3.45 4.44 -15.88
CA LYS A 170 3.10 5.48 -16.86
C LYS A 170 1.60 5.54 -17.13
N TYR A 171 0.98 4.40 -17.34
CA TYR A 171 -0.46 4.35 -17.57
C TYR A 171 -1.25 4.70 -16.30
N ALA A 172 -0.78 4.29 -15.14
CA ALA A 172 -1.38 4.67 -13.86
C ALA A 172 -1.39 6.20 -13.65
N ILE A 173 -0.29 6.88 -13.98
CA ILE A 173 -0.19 8.35 -13.93
C ILE A 173 -1.18 8.99 -14.92
N GLU A 174 -1.28 8.48 -16.14
CA GLU A 174 -2.27 8.97 -17.11
C GLU A 174 -3.71 8.84 -16.62
N LEU A 175 -4.08 7.69 -16.04
CA LEU A 175 -5.40 7.51 -15.43
C LEU A 175 -5.66 8.52 -14.32
N ALA A 176 -4.69 8.75 -13.43
CA ALA A 176 -4.82 9.73 -12.35
C ALA A 176 -4.96 11.16 -12.89
N LYS A 177 -4.25 11.53 -13.95
CA LYS A 177 -4.40 12.84 -14.62
C LYS A 177 -5.81 13.03 -15.19
N HIS A 178 -6.42 11.97 -15.71
CA HIS A 178 -7.79 12.02 -16.19
C HIS A 178 -8.80 12.30 -15.07
N THR A 179 -8.55 11.84 -13.84
CA THR A 179 -9.42 12.14 -12.69
C THR A 179 -9.34 13.60 -12.25
N ALA A 180 -8.25 14.29 -12.59
CA ALA A 180 -8.06 15.69 -12.20
C ALA A 180 -9.11 16.63 -12.80
N VAL A 181 -9.80 16.23 -13.90
CA VAL A 181 -10.90 17.02 -14.47
C VAL A 181 -12.13 17.13 -13.55
N LEU A 182 -12.22 16.25 -12.55
CA LEU A 182 -13.27 16.23 -11.53
C LEU A 182 -12.87 16.94 -10.23
N GLY A 183 -11.64 17.45 -10.17
CA GLY A 183 -11.08 18.10 -8.99
C GLY A 183 -10.32 17.16 -8.06
N PRO A 184 -9.65 17.73 -7.02
CA PRO A 184 -8.92 16.96 -6.04
C PRO A 184 -9.87 16.18 -5.13
N SER A 185 -9.54 14.91 -4.87
CA SER A 185 -10.21 14.06 -3.90
C SER A 185 -9.20 13.46 -2.91
N MET A 186 -9.68 12.93 -1.78
CA MET A 186 -8.84 12.26 -0.79
C MET A 186 -8.04 11.10 -1.41
N SER A 187 -8.69 10.26 -2.19
CA SER A 187 -8.07 9.12 -2.87
C SER A 187 -7.04 9.59 -3.91
N GLY A 188 -7.35 10.66 -4.64
CA GLY A 188 -6.45 11.24 -5.64
C GLY A 188 -5.18 11.81 -5.03
N LEU A 189 -5.29 12.52 -3.92
CA LEU A 189 -4.14 13.05 -3.20
C LEU A 189 -3.34 11.95 -2.51
N SER A 190 -4.01 10.96 -1.92
CA SER A 190 -3.33 9.78 -1.37
C SER A 190 -2.50 9.07 -2.44
N PHE A 191 -3.04 8.94 -3.66
CA PHE A 191 -2.31 8.36 -4.78
C PHE A 191 -1.17 9.26 -5.26
N LEU A 192 -1.38 10.57 -5.35
CA LEU A 192 -0.32 11.55 -5.66
C LEU A 192 0.89 11.39 -4.72
N PHE A 193 0.65 11.30 -3.41
CA PHE A 193 1.72 11.12 -2.43
C PHE A 193 2.35 9.72 -2.48
N GLU A 194 1.60 8.69 -2.84
CA GLU A 194 2.14 7.35 -3.09
C GLU A 194 3.12 7.36 -4.28
N VAL A 195 2.73 8.01 -5.40
CA VAL A 195 3.58 8.18 -6.58
C VAL A 195 4.82 9.01 -6.24
N ALA A 196 4.69 10.09 -5.46
CA ALA A 196 5.80 10.98 -5.11
C ALA A 196 6.96 10.29 -4.37
N ARG A 197 6.71 9.16 -3.71
CA ARG A 197 7.75 8.37 -3.02
C ARG A 197 8.71 7.67 -3.98
N THR A 198 8.24 7.32 -5.18
CA THR A 198 9.00 6.48 -6.11
C THR A 198 9.21 7.15 -7.47
N ASP A 199 8.30 8.03 -7.88
CA ASP A 199 8.34 8.79 -9.14
C ASP A 199 7.92 10.25 -8.91
N PRO A 200 8.84 11.13 -8.43
CA PRO A 200 8.55 12.54 -8.24
C PRO A 200 8.12 13.27 -9.52
N GLY A 201 8.60 12.82 -10.69
CA GLY A 201 8.23 13.40 -11.99
C GLY A 201 6.77 13.11 -12.33
N GLY A 202 6.35 11.87 -12.21
CA GLY A 202 4.95 11.46 -12.39
C GLY A 202 4.01 12.13 -11.38
N ALA A 203 4.44 12.29 -10.14
CA ALA A 203 3.68 13.03 -9.14
C ALA A 203 3.48 14.51 -9.54
N ALA A 204 4.51 15.16 -10.06
CA ALA A 204 4.42 16.53 -10.56
C ALA A 204 3.43 16.64 -11.74
N GLU A 205 3.36 15.64 -12.63
CA GLU A 205 2.38 15.60 -13.72
C GLU A 205 0.93 15.53 -13.18
N ILE A 206 0.67 14.66 -12.21
CA ILE A 206 -0.64 14.54 -11.57
C ILE A 206 -1.01 15.84 -10.87
N TYR A 207 -0.09 16.41 -10.09
CA TYR A 207 -0.30 17.68 -9.39
C TYR A 207 -0.62 18.82 -10.37
N ASN A 208 0.14 18.93 -11.46
CA ASN A 208 -0.09 19.94 -12.47
C ASN A 208 -1.47 19.79 -13.14
N ALA A 209 -1.96 18.57 -13.33
CA ALA A 209 -3.31 18.34 -13.84
C ALA A 209 -4.39 18.86 -12.87
N TYR A 210 -4.23 18.64 -11.56
CA TYR A 210 -5.11 19.23 -10.54
C TYR A 210 -5.05 20.76 -10.53
N ILE A 211 -3.85 21.34 -10.62
CA ILE A 211 -3.68 22.80 -10.67
C ILE A 211 -4.32 23.39 -11.92
N GLN A 212 -4.16 22.77 -13.08
CA GLN A 212 -4.81 23.22 -14.32
C GLN A 212 -6.35 23.18 -14.20
N HIS A 213 -6.90 22.16 -13.56
CA HIS A 213 -8.33 22.10 -13.29
C HIS A 213 -8.77 23.22 -12.34
N ALA A 214 -8.08 23.38 -11.22
CA ALA A 214 -8.39 24.40 -10.20
C ALA A 214 -8.19 25.84 -10.71
N SER A 215 -7.38 26.04 -11.76
CA SER A 215 -7.18 27.36 -12.39
C SER A 215 -8.34 27.81 -13.27
N ARG A 216 -9.28 26.91 -13.62
CA ARG A 216 -10.44 27.28 -14.45
C ARG A 216 -11.41 28.17 -13.68
N PRO A 217 -11.97 29.24 -14.28
CA PRO A 217 -12.81 30.21 -13.54
C PRO A 217 -13.99 29.60 -12.78
N ARG A 218 -14.55 28.49 -13.27
CA ARG A 218 -15.66 27.78 -12.61
C ARG A 218 -15.21 26.90 -11.43
N ASN A 219 -13.93 26.55 -11.36
CA ASN A 219 -13.38 25.56 -10.43
C ASN A 219 -12.36 26.18 -9.44
N SER A 220 -12.09 27.50 -9.56
CA SER A 220 -11.14 28.24 -8.70
C SER A 220 -11.71 28.52 -7.30
N GLU A 221 -12.35 27.50 -6.70
CA GLU A 221 -12.83 27.61 -5.34
C GLU A 221 -11.66 27.45 -4.36
N LEU A 222 -11.60 28.36 -3.38
CA LEU A 222 -10.58 28.35 -2.36
C LEU A 222 -10.43 27.00 -1.65
N ARG A 223 -11.54 26.31 -1.45
CA ARG A 223 -11.60 24.98 -0.87
C ARG A 223 -10.79 23.95 -1.69
N SER A 224 -11.05 23.87 -2.99
CA SER A 224 -10.35 22.92 -3.89
C SER A 224 -8.85 23.17 -3.91
N LEU A 225 -8.43 24.44 -3.80
CA LEU A 225 -7.02 24.78 -3.70
C LEU A 225 -6.40 24.35 -2.38
N LEU A 226 -7.12 24.44 -1.26
CA LEU A 226 -6.60 24.01 0.03
C LEU A 226 -6.31 22.50 0.07
N TRP A 227 -7.04 21.67 -0.68
CA TRP A 227 -6.71 20.26 -0.85
C TRP A 227 -5.28 20.03 -1.41
N LEU A 228 -4.81 20.95 -2.22
CA LEU A 228 -3.52 20.86 -2.92
C LEU A 228 -2.36 21.50 -2.14
N ALA A 229 -2.62 22.01 -0.93
CA ALA A 229 -1.66 22.86 -0.19
C ALA A 229 -0.37 22.15 0.23
N GLY A 230 -0.43 20.86 0.57
CA GLY A 230 0.74 20.18 1.15
C GLY A 230 1.87 19.94 0.16
N TYR A 231 1.56 19.47 -1.04
CA TYR A 231 2.53 19.00 -2.02
C TYR A 231 3.62 20.02 -2.40
N PRO A 232 3.30 21.29 -2.77
CA PRO A 232 4.32 22.25 -3.20
C PRO A 232 5.30 22.66 -2.08
N PHE A 233 4.90 22.49 -0.82
CA PHE A 233 5.75 22.80 0.33
C PHE A 233 6.50 21.59 0.89
N GLY A 234 6.36 20.42 0.27
CA GLY A 234 7.01 19.19 0.71
C GLY A 234 6.31 18.49 1.87
N TYR A 235 5.05 18.82 2.14
CA TYR A 235 4.24 18.15 3.15
C TYR A 235 3.34 17.08 2.52
N GLY A 236 3.28 15.92 3.14
CA GLY A 236 2.37 14.83 2.75
C GLY A 236 0.97 15.00 3.34
N GLU A 237 0.42 16.19 3.31
CA GLU A 237 -0.87 16.52 3.89
C GLU A 237 -1.78 17.25 2.90
N ALA A 238 -3.06 17.02 3.04
CA ALA A 238 -4.11 17.70 2.30
C ALA A 238 -5.24 18.08 3.26
N TYR A 239 -5.89 19.20 2.98
CA TYR A 239 -7.00 19.69 3.79
C TYR A 239 -8.22 19.87 2.91
N GLY A 240 -9.27 19.15 3.25
CA GLY A 240 -10.53 19.25 2.54
C GLY A 240 -11.63 18.47 3.27
N GLY A 241 -12.88 18.70 2.90
CA GLY A 241 -14.06 18.02 3.40
C GLY A 241 -15.26 18.35 2.53
N ASP A 242 -16.30 17.55 2.61
CA ASP A 242 -17.53 17.73 1.84
C ASP A 242 -18.43 18.82 2.45
N SER A 243 -18.16 19.19 3.70
CA SER A 243 -18.92 20.23 4.41
C SER A 243 -18.52 21.64 4.00
N ASN A 244 -19.48 22.54 3.97
CA ASN A 244 -19.26 23.96 3.78
C ASN A 244 -18.68 24.63 5.02
N ASP A 245 -18.66 23.96 6.18
CA ASP A 245 -18.08 24.49 7.40
C ASP A 245 -16.56 24.23 7.42
N PRO A 246 -15.70 25.28 7.49
CA PRO A 246 -14.26 25.12 7.61
C PRO A 246 -13.84 24.42 8.91
N MET A 247 -14.72 24.27 9.88
CA MET A 247 -14.47 23.51 11.11
C MET A 247 -14.65 22.01 10.92
N GLU A 248 -15.42 21.59 9.90
CA GLU A 248 -15.58 20.20 9.50
C GLU A 248 -14.52 19.75 8.48
N PHE A 249 -13.51 20.56 8.26
CA PHE A 249 -12.36 20.17 7.45
C PHE A 249 -11.68 18.94 8.06
N SER A 250 -11.94 17.79 7.48
CA SER A 250 -11.15 16.60 7.78
C SER A 250 -9.78 16.76 7.13
N GLY A 251 -8.77 17.02 7.94
CA GLY A 251 -7.40 17.03 7.45
C GLY A 251 -6.95 15.61 7.13
N PHE A 252 -6.45 15.40 5.93
CA PHE A 252 -5.64 14.23 5.64
C PHE A 252 -4.28 14.47 6.26
N MET A 253 -4.14 14.07 7.54
CA MET A 253 -2.88 14.13 8.24
C MET A 253 -2.20 12.78 8.16
N GLY A 254 -0.96 12.75 7.67
CA GLY A 254 -0.11 11.64 8.01
C GLY A 254 0.40 10.75 6.89
N VAL A 255 0.39 11.17 5.63
CA VAL A 255 1.31 10.55 4.68
C VAL A 255 2.60 11.36 4.68
N ARG A 256 3.51 11.03 5.60
CA ARG A 256 4.91 11.47 5.45
C ARG A 256 5.42 10.89 4.13
N VAL A 257 5.86 11.75 3.24
CA VAL A 257 6.48 11.35 1.98
C VAL A 257 7.99 11.51 2.15
N PRO A 258 8.72 10.43 2.45
CA PRO A 258 10.18 10.50 2.59
C PRO A 258 10.78 11.06 1.31
N GLY A 259 11.67 12.06 1.45
CA GLY A 259 12.36 12.65 0.31
C GLY A 259 11.57 13.69 -0.49
N LEU A 260 10.29 13.93 -0.18
CA LEU A 260 9.54 15.04 -0.81
C LEU A 260 10.13 16.37 -0.32
N LYS A 261 10.72 17.11 -1.26
CA LYS A 261 11.33 18.42 -0.99
C LYS A 261 10.38 19.53 -1.43
N PRO A 262 10.40 20.69 -0.74
CA PRO A 262 9.70 21.87 -1.20
C PRO A 262 10.15 22.25 -2.62
N GLN A 263 9.18 22.69 -3.43
CA GLN A 263 9.40 23.14 -4.81
C GLN A 263 9.13 24.64 -4.90
N PRO A 264 10.15 25.52 -4.75
CA PRO A 264 9.95 26.96 -4.56
C PRO A 264 9.11 27.65 -5.64
N ASP A 265 9.36 27.33 -6.91
CA ASP A 265 8.64 27.92 -8.04
C ASP A 265 7.17 27.48 -8.06
N LEU A 266 6.91 26.21 -7.77
CA LEU A 266 5.57 25.64 -7.69
C LEU A 266 4.83 26.22 -6.47
N ALA A 267 5.52 26.37 -5.34
CA ALA A 267 4.99 26.96 -4.12
C ALA A 267 4.57 28.42 -4.37
N ALA A 268 5.42 29.23 -4.99
CA ALA A 268 5.10 30.59 -5.35
C ALA A 268 3.91 30.70 -6.32
N ALA A 269 3.87 29.85 -7.36
CA ALA A 269 2.75 29.80 -8.31
C ALA A 269 1.43 29.41 -7.61
N TYR A 270 1.47 28.38 -6.77
CA TYR A 270 0.33 27.96 -5.97
C TYR A 270 -0.19 29.06 -5.06
N LEU A 271 0.70 29.75 -4.32
CA LEU A 271 0.32 30.85 -3.43
C LEU A 271 -0.31 32.03 -4.17
N ARG A 272 0.14 32.35 -5.40
CA ARG A 272 -0.53 33.39 -6.23
C ARG A 272 -1.94 32.99 -6.61
N MET A 273 -2.17 31.73 -6.93
CA MET A 273 -3.52 31.23 -7.22
C MET A 273 -4.42 31.29 -5.98
N VAL A 274 -3.92 30.87 -4.83
CA VAL A 274 -4.66 30.94 -3.57
C VAL A 274 -4.98 32.41 -3.20
N LEU A 275 -4.06 33.33 -3.40
CA LEU A 275 -4.29 34.77 -3.19
C LEU A 275 -5.47 35.27 -4.01
N GLY A 276 -5.52 34.90 -5.31
CA GLY A 276 -6.64 35.23 -6.19
C GLY A 276 -7.97 34.60 -5.72
N ALA A 277 -7.92 33.34 -5.29
CA ALA A 277 -9.11 32.65 -4.79
C ALA A 277 -9.62 33.25 -3.47
N ILE A 278 -8.73 33.61 -2.54
CA ILE A 278 -9.10 34.33 -1.30
C ILE A 278 -9.76 35.66 -1.64
N THR A 279 -9.18 36.44 -2.56
CA THR A 279 -9.73 37.73 -2.99
C THR A 279 -11.15 37.56 -3.55
N ASN A 280 -11.37 36.55 -4.40
CA ASN A 280 -12.70 36.25 -4.95
C ASN A 280 -13.67 35.78 -3.85
N THR A 281 -13.21 34.95 -2.91
CA THR A 281 -14.02 34.49 -1.77
C THR A 281 -14.45 35.65 -0.89
N MET A 282 -13.54 36.57 -0.60
CA MET A 282 -13.82 37.78 0.19
C MET A 282 -14.80 38.73 -0.54
N LYS A 283 -14.66 38.88 -1.87
CA LYS A 283 -15.62 39.65 -2.67
C LYS A 283 -17.02 39.07 -2.56
N ARG A 284 -17.17 37.75 -2.71
CA ARG A 284 -18.47 37.07 -2.54
C ARG A 284 -19.02 37.24 -1.12
N ALA A 285 -18.18 37.20 -0.10
CA ALA A 285 -18.59 37.40 1.28
C ALA A 285 -19.12 38.82 1.56
N THR A 286 -18.74 39.81 0.74
CA THR A 286 -19.22 41.20 0.86
C THR A 286 -20.47 41.51 0.03
N GLU A 287 -20.94 40.56 -0.80
CA GLU A 287 -22.16 40.71 -1.57
C GLU A 287 -23.38 40.80 -0.64
N ALA A 288 -24.26 41.79 -0.95
CA ALA A 288 -25.43 42.05 -0.10
C ALA A 288 -26.37 40.83 -0.07
N GLY A 289 -26.72 40.39 1.15
CA GLY A 289 -27.66 39.27 1.34
C GLY A 289 -27.07 37.88 1.12
N ASN A 290 -25.77 37.73 0.97
CA ASN A 290 -25.14 36.41 0.83
C ASN A 290 -25.32 35.59 2.12
N PRO A 291 -26.05 34.47 2.12
CA PRO A 291 -26.25 33.63 3.31
C PRO A 291 -24.97 32.96 3.81
N ASP A 292 -23.99 32.74 2.92
CA ASP A 292 -22.73 32.04 3.22
C ASP A 292 -21.62 32.97 3.70
N LYS A 293 -21.92 34.25 3.95
CA LYS A 293 -20.94 35.29 4.31
C LYS A 293 -19.98 34.84 5.42
N ASP A 294 -20.52 34.29 6.51
CA ASP A 294 -19.72 33.89 7.68
C ASP A 294 -18.83 32.68 7.38
N VAL A 295 -19.32 31.75 6.56
CA VAL A 295 -18.58 30.58 6.09
C VAL A 295 -17.44 31.00 5.17
N LEU A 296 -17.69 31.90 4.24
CA LEU A 296 -16.68 32.42 3.30
C LEU A 296 -15.59 33.20 4.01
N ASN A 297 -15.95 34.04 5.00
CA ASN A 297 -14.99 34.75 5.85
C ASN A 297 -14.15 33.77 6.68
N ALA A 298 -14.77 32.77 7.29
CA ALA A 298 -14.08 31.76 8.08
C ALA A 298 -13.09 30.92 7.23
N LEU A 299 -13.48 30.55 6.00
CA LEU A 299 -12.62 29.84 5.05
C LEU A 299 -11.42 30.71 4.63
N ALA A 300 -11.64 31.99 4.34
CA ALA A 300 -10.59 32.93 4.01
C ALA A 300 -9.65 33.17 5.21
N LEU A 301 -10.19 33.27 6.43
CA LEU A 301 -9.40 33.39 7.66
C LEU A 301 -8.53 32.17 7.89
N PHE A 302 -9.10 30.96 7.73
CA PHE A 302 -8.33 29.73 7.82
C PHE A 302 -7.19 29.71 6.79
N ALA A 303 -7.48 29.94 5.51
CA ALA A 303 -6.50 29.92 4.43
C ALA A 303 -5.36 30.92 4.65
N THR A 304 -5.72 32.17 5.03
CA THR A 304 -4.73 33.23 5.28
C THR A 304 -3.88 32.93 6.50
N SER A 305 -4.45 32.40 7.56
CA SER A 305 -3.71 32.04 8.78
C SER A 305 -2.80 30.83 8.52
N TYR A 306 -3.33 29.81 7.88
CA TYR A 306 -2.65 28.54 7.64
C TYR A 306 -1.41 28.69 6.74
N LEU A 307 -1.54 29.41 5.63
CA LEU A 307 -0.50 29.57 4.61
C LEU A 307 0.44 30.76 4.83
N PHE A 308 0.23 31.58 5.87
CA PHE A 308 1.03 32.78 6.09
C PHE A 308 2.55 32.51 6.18
N PRO A 309 3.03 31.49 6.91
CA PRO A 309 4.46 31.19 6.95
C PRO A 309 5.04 30.85 5.58
N GLU A 310 4.25 30.19 4.74
CA GLU A 310 4.67 29.79 3.39
C GLU A 310 4.72 31.01 2.46
N VAL A 311 3.81 31.99 2.65
CA VAL A 311 3.85 33.27 1.92
C VAL A 311 5.12 34.02 2.25
N GLN A 312 5.47 34.15 3.53
CA GLN A 312 6.73 34.82 3.95
C GLN A 312 7.96 34.16 3.34
N ARG A 313 7.92 32.84 3.18
CA ARG A 313 9.05 32.07 2.66
C ARG A 313 9.15 32.06 1.14
N TYR A 314 8.04 31.90 0.43
CA TYR A 314 8.03 31.63 -1.01
C TYR A 314 7.41 32.74 -1.86
N LEU A 315 6.70 33.69 -1.25
CA LEU A 315 6.04 34.80 -1.94
C LEU A 315 6.08 36.11 -1.09
N PRO A 316 7.26 36.54 -0.63
CA PRO A 316 7.37 37.69 0.30
C PRO A 316 6.78 38.98 -0.25
N ASP A 317 6.83 39.20 -1.57
CA ASP A 317 6.28 40.39 -2.23
C ASP A 317 4.75 40.51 -2.06
N ALA A 318 4.04 39.41 -1.78
CA ALA A 318 2.61 39.41 -1.56
C ALA A 318 2.20 39.52 -0.08
N GLU A 319 3.14 39.61 0.87
CA GLU A 319 2.87 39.60 2.31
C GLU A 319 1.92 40.72 2.73
N ALA A 320 2.10 41.93 2.20
CA ALA A 320 1.23 43.04 2.50
C ALA A 320 -0.22 42.84 2.07
N SER A 321 -0.43 42.31 0.86
CA SER A 321 -1.74 41.98 0.31
C SER A 321 -2.39 40.83 1.11
N TRP A 322 -1.61 39.83 1.45
CA TRP A 322 -2.05 38.69 2.26
C TRP A 322 -2.50 39.13 3.66
N SER A 323 -1.71 39.97 4.33
CA SER A 323 -2.03 40.55 5.65
C SER A 323 -3.27 41.44 5.60
N GLY A 324 -3.52 42.11 4.46
CA GLY A 324 -4.75 42.87 4.23
C GLY A 324 -5.98 41.99 4.22
N LEU A 325 -5.93 40.88 3.44
CA LEU A 325 -7.01 39.88 3.36
C LEU A 325 -7.23 39.18 4.69
N TYR A 326 -6.17 38.84 5.41
CA TYR A 326 -6.26 38.28 6.77
C TYR A 326 -7.07 39.19 7.71
N ARG A 327 -6.72 40.46 7.77
CA ARG A 327 -7.44 41.45 8.63
C ARG A 327 -8.92 41.58 8.23
N GLN A 328 -9.19 41.62 6.95
CA GLN A 328 -10.57 41.66 6.43
C GLN A 328 -11.37 40.41 6.80
N ALA A 329 -10.80 39.23 6.59
CA ALA A 329 -11.41 37.95 6.95
C ALA A 329 -11.64 37.83 8.46
N LEU A 330 -10.65 38.25 9.26
CA LEU A 330 -10.75 38.29 10.73
C LEU A 330 -11.91 39.17 11.17
N ALA A 331 -12.04 40.40 10.62
CA ALA A 331 -13.12 41.30 10.95
C ALA A 331 -14.51 40.74 10.59
N GLY A 332 -14.60 40.00 9.49
CA GLY A 332 -15.85 39.38 9.02
C GLY A 332 -16.23 38.06 9.67
N THR A 333 -15.34 37.44 10.44
CA THR A 333 -15.59 36.11 11.07
C THR A 333 -16.12 36.29 12.50
N PRO A 334 -17.18 35.59 12.93
CA PRO A 334 -17.66 35.56 14.31
C PRO A 334 -16.58 35.12 15.31
N GLU A 335 -16.64 35.64 16.57
CA GLU A 335 -15.58 35.48 17.56
C GLU A 335 -15.38 34.01 17.98
N ASP A 336 -16.45 33.26 18.17
CA ASP A 336 -16.44 31.83 18.47
C ASP A 336 -15.71 31.01 17.40
N ARG A 337 -15.94 31.33 16.13
CA ARG A 337 -15.26 30.68 14.99
C ARG A 337 -13.80 31.10 14.87
N ARG A 338 -13.43 32.34 15.24
CA ARG A 338 -12.03 32.79 15.21
C ARG A 338 -11.17 31.94 16.14
N ALA A 339 -11.59 31.77 17.39
CA ALA A 339 -10.86 30.98 18.38
C ALA A 339 -10.66 29.52 17.92
N ALA A 340 -11.69 28.92 17.36
CA ALA A 340 -11.64 27.57 16.85
C ALA A 340 -10.69 27.42 15.63
N ILE A 341 -10.68 28.39 14.69
CA ILE A 341 -9.77 28.41 13.55
C ILE A 341 -8.31 28.56 14.04
N GLU A 342 -8.05 29.48 14.96
CA GLU A 342 -6.71 29.67 15.52
C GLU A 342 -6.19 28.41 16.22
N GLN A 343 -7.03 27.78 17.01
CA GLN A 343 -6.69 26.50 17.66
C GLN A 343 -6.35 25.43 16.61
N ARG A 344 -7.17 25.33 15.55
CA ARG A 344 -6.96 24.36 14.47
C ARG A 344 -5.64 24.61 13.74
N VAL A 345 -5.35 25.84 13.34
CA VAL A 345 -4.09 26.21 12.68
C VAL A 345 -2.88 25.93 13.59
N ARG A 346 -3.01 26.20 14.91
CA ARG A 346 -1.97 25.87 15.88
C ARG A 346 -1.71 24.37 15.94
N SER A 347 -2.76 23.56 16.06
CA SER A 347 -2.65 22.09 16.09
C SER A 347 -1.95 21.54 14.83
N ILE A 348 -2.28 22.07 13.65
CA ILE A 348 -1.63 21.67 12.39
C ILE A 348 -0.13 22.01 12.42
N ARG A 349 0.24 23.19 12.88
CA ARG A 349 1.65 23.61 12.99
C ARG A 349 2.43 22.76 13.97
N GLU A 350 1.83 22.40 15.10
CA GLU A 350 2.44 21.51 16.09
C GLU A 350 2.70 20.11 15.52
N VAL A 351 1.73 19.58 14.76
CA VAL A 351 1.92 18.28 14.08
C VAL A 351 3.04 18.37 13.05
N ARG A 352 3.09 19.43 12.24
CA ARG A 352 4.18 19.66 11.28
C ARG A 352 5.56 19.76 11.98
N ALA A 353 5.66 20.52 13.05
CA ALA A 353 6.89 20.65 13.81
C ALA A 353 7.37 19.28 14.32
N ARG A 354 6.48 18.49 14.93
CA ARG A 354 6.80 17.13 15.40
C ARG A 354 7.22 16.20 14.27
N THR A 355 6.57 16.28 13.10
CA THR A 355 6.92 15.43 11.95
C THR A 355 8.19 15.88 11.23
N SER A 356 8.56 17.17 11.29
CA SER A 356 9.80 17.67 10.70
C SER A 356 11.03 17.39 11.58
N GLU A 357 10.86 17.32 12.90
CA GLU A 357 11.91 16.95 13.83
C GLU A 357 12.20 15.44 13.86
N GLN A 358 11.23 14.62 13.45
CA GLN A 358 11.41 13.17 13.22
C GLN A 358 11.99 12.90 11.82
N SER A 359 13.15 13.49 11.51
CA SER A 359 13.89 13.11 10.31
C SER A 359 14.39 11.68 10.40
N ASP A 360 14.57 11.01 9.25
CA ASP A 360 14.96 9.59 9.14
C ASP A 360 16.28 9.24 9.87
N GLU A 361 17.04 10.24 10.30
CA GLU A 361 18.24 10.09 11.12
C GLU A 361 17.95 9.76 12.60
N GLU A 362 16.74 10.04 13.09
CA GLU A 362 16.42 9.89 14.52
C GLU A 362 16.05 8.46 14.92
N PHE A 363 15.65 7.61 13.96
CA PHE A 363 15.45 6.18 14.21
C PHE A 363 16.74 5.35 14.08
N ALA A 364 17.79 5.90 13.49
CA ALA A 364 19.02 5.21 13.19
C ALA A 364 20.21 5.65 14.05
N GLY A 365 20.08 5.86 15.36
CA GLY A 365 21.31 5.94 16.12
C GLY A 365 21.49 6.94 17.24
N THR A 366 20.48 7.63 17.71
CA THR A 366 20.58 8.31 19.00
C THR A 366 20.37 7.31 20.14
N ASP A 367 21.21 7.41 21.15
CA ASP A 367 21.36 6.50 22.27
C ASP A 367 20.00 5.99 22.81
N ALA A 368 19.66 4.73 22.51
CA ALA A 368 18.42 4.09 22.95
C ALA A 368 18.20 4.18 24.46
N LYS A 369 19.30 4.31 25.23
CA LYS A 369 19.26 4.46 26.68
C LYS A 369 18.77 5.84 27.12
N GLU A 370 19.15 6.89 26.41
CA GLU A 370 18.76 8.26 26.74
C GLU A 370 17.24 8.47 26.49
N LYS A 371 16.73 7.91 25.37
CA LYS A 371 15.30 7.91 25.07
C LYS A 371 14.47 7.08 26.06
N LEU A 372 14.99 5.96 26.58
CA LEU A 372 14.30 5.18 27.59
C LEU A 372 14.16 5.90 28.93
N ALA A 373 15.15 6.72 29.33
CA ALA A 373 15.09 7.54 30.54
C ALA A 373 14.04 8.67 30.41
N ASP A 374 13.78 9.17 29.22
CA ASP A 374 12.74 10.17 28.97
C ASP A 374 11.33 9.56 29.00
N ILE A 375 11.17 8.32 28.59
CA ILE A 375 9.90 7.61 28.70
C ILE A 375 9.46 7.46 30.17
N GLU A 376 10.39 7.23 31.09
CA GLU A 376 10.10 7.11 32.52
C GLU A 376 9.57 8.40 33.15
N LYS A 377 9.84 9.56 32.52
CA LYS A 377 9.35 10.88 32.97
C LYS A 377 7.91 11.19 32.52
N LEU A 378 7.32 10.38 31.65
CA LEU A 378 5.96 10.60 31.17
C LEU A 378 4.95 10.45 32.32
N PRO A 379 3.89 11.30 32.36
CA PRO A 379 3.07 11.50 33.53
C PRO A 379 2.19 10.31 33.91
N ASP A 380 1.78 9.50 32.93
CA ASP A 380 0.84 8.40 33.12
C ASP A 380 1.33 7.09 32.51
N THR A 381 0.81 5.97 33.04
CA THR A 381 1.19 4.63 32.61
C THR A 381 0.87 4.37 31.14
N CYS A 382 -0.30 4.85 30.65
CA CYS A 382 -0.67 4.64 29.25
C CYS A 382 0.31 5.31 28.29
N SER A 383 0.74 6.55 28.58
CA SER A 383 1.75 7.26 27.78
C SER A 383 3.10 6.55 27.81
N ARG A 384 3.52 6.05 28.99
CA ARG A 384 4.77 5.27 29.13
C ARG A 384 4.69 3.96 28.34
N ASP A 385 3.63 3.19 28.53
CA ASP A 385 3.43 1.91 27.86
C ASP A 385 3.41 2.05 26.33
N ARG A 386 2.72 3.10 25.85
CA ARG A 386 2.73 3.45 24.42
C ARG A 386 4.14 3.73 23.91
N ALA A 387 4.88 4.57 24.60
CA ALA A 387 6.23 4.96 24.20
C ALA A 387 7.19 3.76 24.24
N TYR A 388 7.07 2.87 25.24
CA TYR A 388 7.83 1.60 25.27
C TYR A 388 7.43 0.67 24.12
N ALA A 389 6.14 0.56 23.79
CA ALA A 389 5.70 -0.24 22.65
C ALA A 389 6.27 0.28 21.33
N GLU A 390 6.21 1.59 21.09
CA GLU A 390 6.80 2.23 19.91
C GLU A 390 8.31 2.01 19.83
N ALA A 391 9.04 2.14 20.94
CA ALA A 391 10.46 1.90 21.00
C ALA A 391 10.83 0.42 20.76
N ALA A 392 10.07 -0.52 21.33
CA ALA A 392 10.28 -1.95 21.10
C ALA A 392 10.01 -2.35 19.66
N LEU A 393 8.95 -1.83 19.04
CA LEU A 393 8.65 -2.07 17.62
C LEU A 393 9.75 -1.49 16.72
N ALA A 394 10.27 -0.30 17.02
CA ALA A 394 11.39 0.30 16.29
C ALA A 394 12.65 -0.59 16.34
N GLN A 395 12.97 -1.17 17.50
CA GLN A 395 14.07 -2.13 17.63
C GLN A 395 13.81 -3.43 16.84
N SER A 396 12.57 -3.92 16.84
CA SER A 396 12.18 -5.09 16.03
C SER A 396 12.39 -4.83 14.53
N TYR A 397 11.96 -3.68 14.02
CA TYR A 397 12.22 -3.28 12.62
C TYR A 397 13.73 -3.13 12.32
N ALA A 398 14.52 -2.66 13.28
CA ALA A 398 15.97 -2.60 13.17
C ALA A 398 16.64 -3.99 13.27
N LYS A 399 15.86 -5.06 13.49
CA LYS A 399 16.32 -6.45 13.68
C LYS A 399 17.15 -6.65 14.96
N ASP A 400 17.06 -5.74 15.92
CA ASP A 400 17.60 -5.92 17.28
C ASP A 400 16.52 -6.51 18.21
N PHE A 401 16.23 -7.78 17.99
CA PHE A 401 15.17 -8.51 18.72
C PHE A 401 15.47 -8.67 20.22
N THR A 402 16.74 -8.62 20.60
CA THR A 402 17.12 -8.68 22.00
C THR A 402 16.75 -7.41 22.74
N GLN A 403 17.10 -6.26 22.18
CA GLN A 403 16.73 -4.97 22.74
C GLN A 403 15.21 -4.75 22.68
N ALA A 404 14.55 -5.17 21.59
CA ALA A 404 13.10 -5.09 21.45
C ALA A 404 12.38 -5.79 22.62
N ARG A 405 12.80 -7.01 23.00
CA ARG A 405 12.23 -7.71 24.15
C ARG A 405 12.51 -7.02 25.48
N GLN A 406 13.75 -6.55 25.69
CA GLN A 406 14.10 -5.83 26.92
C GLN A 406 13.28 -4.55 27.11
N VAL A 407 12.96 -3.87 26.03
CA VAL A 407 12.10 -2.68 26.08
C VAL A 407 10.64 -3.09 26.30
N ALA A 408 10.16 -4.14 25.61
CA ALA A 408 8.80 -4.66 25.79
C ALA A 408 8.52 -5.12 27.22
N ASP A 409 9.51 -5.70 27.92
CA ASP A 409 9.40 -6.12 29.32
C ASP A 409 9.13 -4.97 30.30
N ARG A 410 9.34 -3.70 29.89
CA ARG A 410 9.03 -2.51 30.70
C ARG A 410 7.57 -2.06 30.58
N ILE A 411 6.81 -2.61 29.64
CA ILE A 411 5.38 -2.31 29.47
C ILE A 411 4.61 -2.91 30.64
N GLU A 412 3.89 -2.08 31.38
CA GLU A 412 3.09 -2.51 32.54
C GLU A 412 1.80 -3.20 32.09
N ASN A 413 1.15 -2.72 31.02
CA ASN A 413 -0.04 -3.35 30.44
C ASN A 413 0.32 -4.71 29.83
N LEU A 414 -0.14 -5.79 30.44
CA LEU A 414 0.20 -7.16 30.06
C LEU A 414 -0.24 -7.50 28.64
N GLU A 415 -1.43 -7.08 28.23
CA GLU A 415 -1.98 -7.36 26.89
C GLU A 415 -1.16 -6.66 25.82
N LEU A 416 -0.79 -5.39 26.03
CA LEU A 416 0.08 -4.66 25.12
C LEU A 416 1.47 -5.28 25.05
N ARG A 417 2.05 -5.61 26.20
CA ARG A 417 3.37 -6.27 26.28
C ARG A 417 3.37 -7.57 25.49
N ASP A 418 2.36 -8.42 25.71
CA ASP A 418 2.24 -9.70 25.00
C ASP A 418 2.08 -9.46 23.48
N SER A 419 1.30 -8.47 23.06
CA SER A 419 1.13 -8.11 21.65
C SER A 419 2.45 -7.67 21.00
N VAL A 420 3.25 -6.86 21.69
CA VAL A 420 4.58 -6.41 21.23
C VAL A 420 5.56 -7.57 21.16
N LEU A 421 5.57 -8.46 22.16
CA LEU A 421 6.40 -9.65 22.16
C LEU A 421 6.02 -10.62 21.03
N GLN A 422 4.72 -10.79 20.76
CA GLN A 422 4.23 -11.58 19.61
C GLN A 422 4.75 -11.01 18.28
N PHE A 423 4.63 -9.70 18.11
CA PHE A 423 5.13 -9.00 16.94
C PHE A 423 6.63 -9.24 16.75
N THR A 424 7.42 -9.07 17.82
CA THR A 424 8.87 -9.26 17.82
C THR A 424 9.27 -10.71 17.52
N ASN A 425 8.56 -11.70 18.10
CA ASN A 425 8.84 -13.12 17.85
C ASN A 425 8.54 -13.52 16.40
N TYR A 426 7.48 -12.97 15.81
CA TYR A 426 7.16 -13.17 14.39
C TYR A 426 8.28 -12.63 13.49
N ASP A 427 8.72 -11.39 13.73
CA ASP A 427 9.80 -10.76 12.96
C ASP A 427 11.12 -11.49 13.06
N GLU A 428 11.49 -11.93 14.28
CA GLU A 428 12.70 -12.72 14.48
C GLU A 428 12.63 -14.05 13.72
N ALA A 429 11.49 -14.76 13.80
CA ALA A 429 11.30 -16.00 13.05
C ALA A 429 11.44 -15.77 11.54
N ALA A 430 10.81 -14.71 11.01
CA ALA A 430 10.90 -14.33 9.59
C ALA A 430 12.35 -14.00 9.17
N ALA A 431 13.09 -13.24 9.99
CA ALA A 431 14.48 -12.89 9.73
C ALA A 431 15.43 -14.11 9.79
N LEU A 432 15.17 -15.06 10.69
CA LEU A 432 15.92 -16.32 10.76
C LEU A 432 15.67 -17.18 9.52
N LEU A 433 14.44 -17.21 9.02
CA LEU A 433 14.09 -17.91 7.76
C LEU A 433 14.83 -17.32 6.56
N GLU A 434 14.94 -16.00 6.46
CA GLU A 434 15.70 -15.33 5.40
C GLU A 434 17.17 -15.74 5.41
N ARG A 435 17.73 -15.96 6.60
CA ARG A 435 19.11 -16.45 6.80
C ARG A 435 19.25 -17.98 6.62
N GLY A 436 18.12 -18.69 6.55
CA GLY A 436 18.07 -20.14 6.42
C GLY A 436 18.40 -20.90 7.71
N ASP A 437 18.25 -20.27 8.86
CA ASP A 437 18.40 -20.86 10.19
C ASP A 437 17.05 -21.43 10.65
N PHE A 438 16.70 -22.60 10.13
CA PHE A 438 15.39 -23.22 10.36
C PHE A 438 15.18 -23.66 11.80
N VAL A 439 16.25 -24.10 12.48
CA VAL A 439 16.15 -24.61 13.87
C VAL A 439 15.72 -23.48 14.80
N ARG A 440 16.46 -22.37 14.75
CA ARG A 440 16.12 -21.19 15.58
C ARG A 440 14.80 -20.55 15.14
N ALA A 441 14.50 -20.56 13.85
CA ALA A 441 13.19 -20.08 13.36
C ALA A 441 12.04 -20.87 13.98
N LEU A 442 12.11 -22.22 14.02
CA LEU A 442 11.11 -23.07 14.67
C LEU A 442 10.93 -22.73 16.15
N GLU A 443 12.05 -22.55 16.89
CA GLU A 443 12.00 -22.16 18.31
C GLU A 443 11.22 -20.82 18.51
N ARG A 444 11.36 -19.89 17.57
CA ARG A 444 10.65 -18.61 17.62
C ARG A 444 9.19 -18.74 17.20
N VAL A 445 8.89 -19.56 16.20
CA VAL A 445 7.51 -19.85 15.79
C VAL A 445 6.68 -20.39 16.95
N GLU A 446 7.25 -21.26 17.79
CA GLU A 446 6.55 -21.79 18.98
C GLU A 446 6.24 -20.71 20.03
N LYS A 447 6.93 -19.56 19.99
CA LYS A 447 6.66 -18.40 20.86
C LYS A 447 5.58 -17.47 20.31
N VAL A 448 5.14 -17.66 19.06
CA VAL A 448 4.04 -16.88 18.47
C VAL A 448 2.72 -17.51 18.89
N SER A 449 1.87 -16.79 19.64
CA SER A 449 0.61 -17.33 20.17
C SER A 449 -0.49 -17.43 19.10
N ALA A 450 -0.52 -16.47 18.16
CA ALA A 450 -1.52 -16.42 17.10
C ALA A 450 -1.37 -17.62 16.14
N LYS A 451 -2.36 -18.51 16.14
CA LYS A 451 -2.37 -19.74 15.32
C LYS A 451 -2.20 -19.44 13.84
N GLU A 452 -2.81 -18.37 13.35
CA GLU A 452 -2.76 -17.89 11.97
C GLU A 452 -1.32 -17.56 11.55
N GLN A 453 -0.64 -16.78 12.39
CA GLN A 453 0.74 -16.36 12.13
C GLN A 453 1.70 -17.55 12.19
N ARG A 454 1.50 -18.47 13.15
CA ARG A 454 2.29 -19.70 13.23
C ARG A 454 2.12 -20.57 11.98
N ALA A 455 0.89 -20.77 11.52
CA ALA A 455 0.61 -21.56 10.35
C ALA A 455 1.31 -21.01 9.09
N VAL A 456 1.26 -19.67 8.91
CA VAL A 456 2.00 -18.98 7.83
C VAL A 456 3.50 -19.21 7.94
N LEU A 457 4.07 -19.04 9.12
CA LEU A 457 5.52 -19.26 9.33
C LEU A 457 5.93 -20.70 9.04
N TYR A 458 5.14 -21.70 9.43
CA TYR A 458 5.42 -23.09 9.08
C TYR A 458 5.38 -23.35 7.56
N VAL A 459 4.42 -22.78 6.83
CA VAL A 459 4.38 -22.89 5.36
C VAL A 459 5.64 -22.23 4.74
N ARG A 460 6.07 -21.08 5.27
CA ARG A 460 7.31 -20.41 4.83
C ARG A 460 8.56 -21.26 5.12
N ILE A 461 8.63 -21.89 6.30
CA ILE A 461 9.71 -22.84 6.65
C ILE A 461 9.73 -23.98 5.64
N ALA A 462 8.58 -24.61 5.37
CA ALA A 462 8.47 -25.72 4.43
C ALA A 462 8.94 -25.30 3.02
N SER A 463 8.49 -24.14 2.54
CA SER A 463 8.88 -23.61 1.23
C SER A 463 10.39 -23.31 1.14
N ALA A 464 10.99 -22.81 2.21
CA ALA A 464 12.43 -22.54 2.27
C ALA A 464 13.26 -23.82 2.40
N ALA A 465 12.80 -24.78 3.20
CA ALA A 465 13.43 -26.10 3.36
C ALA A 465 13.36 -26.92 2.05
N LEU A 466 12.26 -26.81 1.29
CA LEU A 466 12.12 -27.47 -0.01
C LEU A 466 13.21 -26.98 -1.00
N LYS A 467 13.49 -25.69 -1.03
CA LYS A 467 14.58 -25.12 -1.85
C LYS A 467 15.95 -25.67 -1.49
N LYS A 468 16.13 -26.13 -0.23
CA LYS A 468 17.37 -26.77 0.26
C LYS A 468 17.31 -28.31 0.17
N SER A 469 16.22 -28.87 -0.37
CA SER A 469 15.98 -30.31 -0.48
C SER A 469 15.92 -31.03 0.88
N ASP A 470 15.56 -30.34 1.95
CA ASP A 470 15.37 -30.90 3.29
C ASP A 470 13.95 -31.43 3.45
N LYS A 471 13.68 -32.61 2.88
CA LYS A 471 12.36 -33.24 2.91
C LYS A 471 11.81 -33.50 4.33
N PRO A 472 12.59 -33.97 5.30
CA PRO A 472 12.09 -34.16 6.67
C PRO A 472 11.55 -32.87 7.27
N MET A 473 12.29 -31.76 7.14
CA MET A 473 11.87 -30.44 7.62
C MET A 473 10.60 -29.94 6.88
N VAL A 474 10.52 -30.16 5.55
CA VAL A 474 9.32 -29.82 4.77
C VAL A 474 8.10 -30.53 5.33
N LEU A 475 8.16 -31.86 5.52
CA LEU A 475 7.03 -32.65 6.01
C LEU A 475 6.62 -32.26 7.44
N ASP A 476 7.59 -32.08 8.34
CA ASP A 476 7.31 -31.66 9.72
C ASP A 476 6.60 -30.28 9.74
N ALA A 477 7.12 -29.30 9.01
CA ALA A 477 6.54 -27.98 8.97
C ALA A 477 5.13 -27.96 8.34
N LEU A 478 4.89 -28.69 7.23
CA LEU A 478 3.57 -28.78 6.60
C LEU A 478 2.56 -29.47 7.51
N ASN A 479 2.94 -30.52 8.22
CA ASN A 479 2.07 -31.21 9.17
C ASN A 479 1.70 -30.31 10.35
N ARG A 480 2.64 -29.51 10.87
CA ARG A 480 2.35 -28.53 11.92
C ARG A 480 1.41 -27.45 11.43
N ALA A 481 1.66 -26.87 10.23
CA ALA A 481 0.76 -25.87 9.64
C ALA A 481 -0.67 -26.41 9.52
N ARG A 482 -0.82 -27.63 8.98
CA ARG A 482 -2.12 -28.29 8.79
C ARG A 482 -2.81 -28.58 10.12
N SER A 483 -2.08 -29.04 11.14
CA SER A 483 -2.66 -29.33 12.46
C SER A 483 -3.22 -28.09 13.15
N LEU A 484 -2.60 -26.93 12.95
CA LEU A 484 -3.06 -25.66 13.55
C LEU A 484 -4.40 -25.19 13.00
N VAL A 485 -4.72 -25.52 11.74
CA VAL A 485 -5.93 -25.05 11.06
C VAL A 485 -7.01 -26.12 10.92
N ARG A 486 -6.72 -27.38 11.30
CA ARG A 486 -7.67 -28.50 11.16
C ARG A 486 -9.02 -28.22 11.79
N ASP A 487 -9.00 -27.71 13.02
CA ASP A 487 -10.17 -27.44 13.83
C ASP A 487 -10.41 -25.93 13.98
N SER A 488 -10.05 -25.16 12.94
CA SER A 488 -10.26 -23.71 12.96
C SER A 488 -11.71 -23.36 12.68
N ASP A 489 -12.29 -22.48 13.50
CA ASP A 489 -13.60 -21.87 13.28
C ASP A 489 -13.56 -20.82 12.14
N ASN A 490 -12.39 -20.46 11.65
CA ASN A 490 -12.20 -19.54 10.54
C ASN A 490 -11.96 -20.32 9.23
N PRO A 491 -12.99 -20.52 8.39
CA PRO A 491 -12.87 -21.29 7.17
C PRO A 491 -11.98 -20.61 6.11
N GLN A 492 -11.89 -19.28 6.07
CA GLN A 492 -11.00 -18.56 5.16
C GLN A 492 -9.52 -18.84 5.50
N LEU A 493 -9.16 -18.77 6.78
CA LEU A 493 -7.82 -19.12 7.25
C LEU A 493 -7.51 -20.58 6.89
N GLN A 494 -8.43 -21.48 7.20
CA GLN A 494 -8.25 -22.91 6.93
C GLN A 494 -8.00 -23.15 5.44
N ALA A 495 -8.84 -22.60 4.56
CA ALA A 495 -8.70 -22.73 3.13
C ALA A 495 -7.37 -22.15 2.61
N GLY A 496 -6.98 -20.96 3.04
CA GLY A 496 -5.73 -20.30 2.63
C GLY A 496 -4.49 -21.09 3.02
N VAL A 497 -4.41 -21.54 4.27
CA VAL A 497 -3.28 -22.34 4.75
C VAL A 497 -3.24 -23.70 4.04
N LEU A 498 -4.38 -24.40 3.92
CA LEU A 498 -4.43 -25.70 3.25
C LEU A 498 -4.04 -25.60 1.76
N LEU A 499 -4.50 -24.58 1.03
CA LEU A 499 -4.06 -24.35 -0.34
C LEU A 499 -2.56 -24.12 -0.42
N SER A 500 -2.01 -23.31 0.49
CA SER A 500 -0.55 -23.04 0.54
C SER A 500 0.24 -24.32 0.83
N VAL A 501 -0.25 -25.16 1.74
CA VAL A 501 0.31 -26.51 2.01
C VAL A 501 0.22 -27.38 0.76
N GLY A 502 -0.93 -27.40 0.07
CA GLY A 502 -1.13 -28.11 -1.19
C GLY A 502 -0.17 -27.65 -2.30
N ALA A 503 0.07 -26.36 -2.41
CA ALA A 503 1.01 -25.81 -3.39
C ALA A 503 2.48 -26.23 -3.13
N VAL A 504 2.86 -26.41 -1.87
CA VAL A 504 4.19 -26.97 -1.54
C VAL A 504 4.24 -28.45 -1.88
N PHE A 505 3.22 -29.24 -1.50
CA PHE A 505 3.15 -30.66 -1.85
C PHE A 505 3.14 -30.89 -3.36
N ALA A 506 2.47 -30.07 -4.16
CA ALA A 506 2.40 -30.17 -5.62
C ALA A 506 3.79 -30.18 -6.29
N GLN A 507 4.83 -29.73 -5.60
CA GLN A 507 6.19 -29.73 -6.13
C GLN A 507 6.91 -31.07 -5.98
N PHE A 508 6.41 -32.00 -5.13
CA PHE A 508 7.06 -33.30 -4.89
C PHE A 508 6.13 -34.47 -4.57
N ASP A 509 4.85 -34.19 -4.24
CA ASP A 509 3.84 -35.22 -3.93
C ASP A 509 2.44 -34.78 -4.41
N ALA A 510 2.10 -35.16 -5.64
CA ALA A 510 0.82 -34.79 -6.25
C ALA A 510 -0.40 -35.41 -5.55
N SER A 511 -0.24 -36.59 -4.94
CA SER A 511 -1.34 -37.25 -4.22
C SER A 511 -1.73 -36.50 -2.97
N GLU A 512 -0.74 -36.13 -2.17
CA GLU A 512 -0.96 -35.33 -0.94
C GLU A 512 -1.45 -33.93 -1.30
N ALA A 513 -0.92 -33.31 -2.36
CA ALA A 513 -1.44 -32.03 -2.86
C ALA A 513 -2.93 -32.10 -3.17
N THR A 514 -3.37 -33.12 -3.88
CA THR A 514 -4.79 -33.34 -4.23
C THR A 514 -5.65 -33.55 -2.98
N TYR A 515 -5.16 -34.32 -2.03
CA TYR A 515 -5.87 -34.58 -0.77
C TYR A 515 -6.07 -33.27 0.04
N VAL A 516 -5.00 -32.50 0.22
CA VAL A 516 -5.05 -31.25 0.98
C VAL A 516 -5.90 -30.19 0.26
N THR A 517 -5.85 -30.15 -1.08
CA THR A 517 -6.72 -29.27 -1.87
C THR A 517 -8.19 -29.59 -1.67
N ARG A 518 -8.57 -30.86 -1.59
CA ARG A 518 -9.95 -31.28 -1.28
C ARG A 518 -10.38 -30.83 0.12
N GLU A 519 -9.49 -30.89 1.11
CA GLU A 519 -9.78 -30.36 2.45
C GLU A 519 -10.02 -28.83 2.40
N SER A 520 -9.25 -28.12 1.58
CA SER A 520 -9.44 -26.68 1.37
C SER A 520 -10.81 -26.38 0.72
N VAL A 521 -11.23 -27.15 -0.28
CA VAL A 521 -12.56 -27.00 -0.91
C VAL A 521 -13.68 -27.20 0.11
N LYS A 522 -13.55 -28.16 1.03
CA LYS A 522 -14.51 -28.31 2.14
C LYS A 522 -14.55 -27.10 3.06
N ALA A 523 -13.41 -26.46 3.30
CA ALA A 523 -13.37 -25.22 4.09
C ALA A 523 -14.04 -24.06 3.34
N ILE A 524 -13.79 -23.92 2.04
CA ILE A 524 -14.44 -22.92 1.17
C ILE A 524 -15.97 -23.07 1.22
N ASN A 525 -16.48 -24.28 1.13
CA ASN A 525 -17.93 -24.54 1.18
C ASN A 525 -18.59 -24.24 2.53
N ARG A 526 -17.81 -24.00 3.60
CA ARG A 526 -18.33 -23.59 4.92
C ARG A 526 -18.31 -22.08 5.13
N MET A 527 -17.82 -21.30 4.15
CA MET A 527 -17.85 -19.86 4.23
C MET A 527 -19.28 -19.37 4.05
N GLU A 528 -19.74 -18.51 4.96
CA GLU A 528 -21.02 -17.83 4.85
C GLU A 528 -20.93 -16.68 3.85
N ASP A 529 -19.80 -15.95 3.89
CA ASP A 529 -19.47 -14.92 2.94
C ASP A 529 -18.74 -15.49 1.73
N ARG A 530 -18.87 -14.81 0.59
CA ARG A 530 -18.12 -15.16 -0.61
C ARG A 530 -16.62 -15.13 -0.36
N LEU A 531 -15.91 -16.03 -1.00
CA LEU A 531 -14.47 -16.08 -0.95
C LEU A 531 -13.90 -14.80 -1.60
N ASP A 532 -13.37 -13.89 -0.79
CA ASP A 532 -12.52 -12.84 -1.31
C ASP A 532 -11.28 -13.47 -1.97
N ASP A 533 -10.86 -12.91 -3.13
CA ASP A 533 -9.68 -13.41 -3.85
C ASP A 533 -8.42 -13.41 -2.97
N THR A 534 -8.41 -12.58 -1.95
CA THR A 534 -7.28 -12.45 -1.05
C THR A 534 -7.69 -12.49 0.42
N PHE A 535 -7.11 -13.43 1.16
CA PHE A 535 -7.16 -13.45 2.61
C PHE A 535 -5.83 -12.95 3.18
N SER A 536 -5.91 -12.00 4.10
CA SER A 536 -4.72 -11.43 4.73
C SER A 536 -4.57 -11.88 6.17
N VAL A 537 -3.42 -12.45 6.50
CA VAL A 537 -3.02 -12.63 7.90
C VAL A 537 -2.34 -11.34 8.36
N LEU A 538 -2.82 -10.82 9.46
CA LEU A 538 -2.39 -9.55 10.01
C LEU A 538 -1.67 -9.78 11.33
N ARG A 539 -0.66 -8.99 11.61
CA ARG A 539 -0.16 -8.77 12.95
C ARG A 539 -0.59 -7.41 13.42
N GLN A 540 -0.98 -7.32 14.66
CA GLN A 540 -1.57 -6.11 15.22
C GLN A 540 -1.09 -5.94 16.65
N VAL A 541 -0.70 -4.72 16.98
CA VAL A 541 -0.43 -4.29 18.33
C VAL A 541 -1.49 -3.27 18.70
N ASN A 542 -2.34 -3.59 19.67
CA ASN A 542 -3.42 -2.73 20.12
C ASN A 542 -3.13 -2.23 21.52
N LEU A 543 -3.33 -0.96 21.75
CA LEU A 543 -3.34 -0.36 23.08
C LEU A 543 -4.75 0.17 23.35
N ASN A 544 -5.46 -0.51 24.24
CA ASN A 544 -6.82 -0.12 24.65
C ASN A 544 -6.77 0.80 25.86
N CYS A 545 -5.96 1.85 25.85
CA CYS A 545 -6.06 2.89 26.84
C CYS A 545 -6.41 4.24 26.22
N ALA A 546 -7.18 5.03 26.97
CA ALA A 546 -7.61 6.34 26.56
C ALA A 546 -6.96 7.39 27.47
N ILE A 547 -6.37 8.41 26.88
CA ILE A 547 -5.97 9.63 27.56
C ILE A 547 -6.98 10.69 27.13
N GLY A 548 -8.00 10.93 27.95
CA GLY A 548 -9.16 11.72 27.56
C GLY A 548 -9.96 11.04 26.44
N GLU A 549 -10.26 11.79 25.36
CA GLU A 549 -10.97 11.26 24.18
C GLU A 549 -10.04 10.62 23.14
N ILE A 550 -8.72 10.68 23.32
CA ILE A 550 -7.75 10.19 22.36
C ILE A 550 -7.59 8.68 22.52
N ARG A 551 -8.08 7.92 21.56
CA ARG A 551 -7.81 6.48 21.43
C ARG A 551 -6.59 6.28 20.55
N TRP A 552 -5.56 5.62 21.06
CA TRP A 552 -4.44 5.19 20.25
C TRP A 552 -4.76 3.86 19.57
N HIS A 553 -4.58 3.79 18.27
CA HIS A 553 -4.66 2.56 17.50
C HIS A 553 -3.22 2.10 17.21
N GLY A 554 -2.90 0.90 17.66
CA GLY A 554 -1.57 0.34 17.48
C GLY A 554 -1.20 0.04 16.02
N SER A 555 0.00 -0.46 15.84
CA SER A 555 0.51 -0.88 14.55
C SER A 555 -0.27 -2.09 14.03
N ARG A 556 -0.73 -2.01 12.77
CA ARG A 556 -1.37 -3.12 12.05
C ARG A 556 -0.64 -3.33 10.73
N GLU A 557 -0.07 -4.50 10.56
CA GLU A 557 0.71 -4.84 9.39
C GLU A 557 0.25 -6.17 8.79
N ARG A 558 0.20 -6.21 7.46
CA ARG A 558 -0.10 -7.43 6.72
C ARG A 558 1.16 -8.29 6.64
N VAL A 559 1.10 -9.50 7.15
CA VAL A 559 2.24 -10.43 7.15
C VAL A 559 2.19 -11.46 6.03
N GLU A 560 0.99 -11.79 5.54
CA GLU A 560 0.80 -12.66 4.40
C GLU A 560 -0.50 -12.31 3.69
N ASN A 561 -0.52 -12.53 2.39
CA ASN A 561 -1.68 -12.37 1.54
C ASN A 561 -1.85 -13.62 0.68
N PHE A 562 -2.89 -14.37 0.93
CA PHE A 562 -3.20 -15.57 0.19
C PHE A 562 -4.08 -15.22 -1.01
N SER A 563 -3.61 -15.49 -2.22
CA SER A 563 -4.46 -15.55 -3.39
C SER A 563 -4.89 -17.00 -3.59
N PHE A 564 -6.16 -17.27 -3.34
CA PHE A 564 -6.72 -18.62 -3.47
C PHE A 564 -6.59 -19.16 -4.89
N PHE A 565 -6.89 -18.33 -5.86
CA PHE A 565 -6.92 -18.73 -7.26
C PHE A 565 -5.51 -18.89 -7.85
N ASP A 566 -4.58 -18.00 -7.53
CA ASP A 566 -3.17 -18.16 -7.94
C ASP A 566 -2.55 -19.43 -7.35
N THR A 567 -2.93 -19.77 -6.11
CA THR A 567 -2.45 -20.98 -5.45
C THR A 567 -3.01 -22.24 -6.10
N LEU A 568 -4.29 -22.26 -6.48
CA LEU A 568 -4.89 -23.35 -7.26
C LEU A 568 -4.21 -23.51 -8.62
N GLY A 569 -3.92 -22.41 -9.31
CA GLY A 569 -3.14 -22.44 -10.54
C GLY A 569 -1.72 -23.01 -10.34
N ALA A 570 -1.08 -22.70 -9.20
CA ALA A 570 0.23 -23.26 -8.88
C ALA A 570 0.22 -24.78 -8.63
N ILE A 571 -0.90 -25.32 -8.17
CA ILE A 571 -1.10 -26.78 -7.99
C ILE A 571 -1.26 -27.47 -9.36
N ALA A 572 -1.91 -26.82 -10.32
CA ALA A 572 -2.28 -27.36 -11.62
C ALA A 572 -1.21 -27.14 -12.71
N LYS A 573 0.07 -27.46 -12.42
CA LYS A 573 1.19 -27.18 -13.35
C LYS A 573 1.30 -28.11 -14.55
N SER A 574 0.62 -29.23 -14.56
CA SER A 574 0.60 -30.18 -15.69
C SER A 574 -0.84 -30.48 -16.07
N ASP A 575 -1.08 -30.95 -17.32
CA ASP A 575 -2.42 -31.25 -17.78
C ASP A 575 -3.12 -32.31 -16.90
N ALA A 576 -2.41 -33.34 -16.47
CA ALA A 576 -2.96 -34.34 -15.56
C ALA A 576 -3.31 -33.79 -14.17
N GLN A 577 -2.48 -32.90 -13.64
CA GLN A 577 -2.76 -32.17 -12.37
C GLN A 577 -3.92 -31.21 -12.54
N ALA A 578 -4.02 -30.54 -13.70
CA ALA A 578 -5.11 -29.60 -14.01
C ALA A 578 -6.46 -30.31 -14.06
N GLU A 579 -6.55 -31.47 -14.74
CA GLU A 579 -7.79 -32.27 -14.78
C GLU A 579 -8.22 -32.70 -13.36
N GLY A 580 -7.29 -33.15 -12.55
CA GLY A 580 -7.55 -33.49 -11.15
C GLY A 580 -8.01 -32.27 -10.33
N ALA A 581 -7.38 -31.13 -10.51
CA ALA A 581 -7.76 -29.88 -9.83
C ALA A 581 -9.13 -29.36 -10.32
N LEU A 582 -9.41 -29.41 -11.63
CA LEU A 582 -10.72 -29.08 -12.21
C LEU A 582 -11.83 -29.95 -11.65
N ALA A 583 -11.59 -31.25 -11.53
CA ALA A 583 -12.56 -32.18 -10.93
C ALA A 583 -12.90 -31.79 -9.49
N LEU A 584 -11.90 -31.35 -8.69
CA LEU A 584 -12.12 -30.85 -7.33
C LEU A 584 -12.90 -29.54 -7.30
N THR A 585 -12.71 -28.66 -8.29
CA THR A 585 -13.47 -27.39 -8.33
C THR A 585 -14.97 -27.63 -8.53
N THR A 586 -15.39 -28.74 -9.11
CA THR A 586 -16.82 -29.08 -9.23
C THR A 586 -17.51 -29.30 -7.88
N GLU A 587 -16.73 -29.60 -6.84
CA GLU A 587 -17.21 -29.70 -5.46
C GLU A 587 -17.47 -28.33 -4.79
N ILE A 588 -17.02 -27.22 -5.39
CA ILE A 588 -17.26 -25.86 -4.89
C ILE A 588 -18.72 -25.48 -5.15
N GLN A 589 -19.46 -25.16 -4.09
CA GLN A 589 -20.89 -24.86 -4.15
C GLN A 589 -21.16 -23.47 -4.70
N ASP A 590 -20.38 -22.46 -4.28
CA ASP A 590 -20.50 -21.10 -4.78
C ASP A 590 -20.05 -21.03 -6.26
N LYS A 591 -20.99 -20.68 -7.13
CA LYS A 591 -20.76 -20.68 -8.58
C LYS A 591 -19.70 -19.67 -9.04
N PRO A 592 -19.71 -18.40 -8.58
CA PRO A 592 -18.65 -17.46 -8.88
C PRO A 592 -17.25 -17.96 -8.48
N THR A 593 -17.10 -18.44 -7.26
CA THR A 593 -15.84 -19.01 -6.76
C THR A 593 -15.37 -20.21 -7.60
N ARG A 594 -16.31 -21.10 -7.99
CA ARG A 594 -15.99 -22.23 -8.86
C ARG A 594 -15.45 -21.78 -10.21
N ILE A 595 -16.11 -20.83 -10.87
CA ILE A 595 -15.69 -20.30 -12.17
C ILE A 595 -14.29 -19.67 -12.05
N ARG A 596 -14.01 -18.86 -11.03
CA ARG A 596 -12.70 -18.27 -10.78
C ARG A 596 -11.62 -19.32 -10.59
N ALA A 597 -11.90 -20.35 -9.79
CA ALA A 597 -10.99 -21.46 -9.56
C ALA A 597 -10.63 -22.16 -10.88
N GLN A 598 -11.63 -22.44 -11.71
CA GLN A 598 -11.46 -23.08 -13.02
C GLN A 598 -10.65 -22.20 -13.99
N VAL A 599 -10.94 -20.89 -14.05
CA VAL A 599 -10.18 -19.93 -14.85
C VAL A 599 -8.71 -19.88 -14.42
N ALA A 600 -8.43 -19.86 -13.11
CA ALA A 600 -7.07 -19.82 -12.59
C ALA A 600 -6.26 -21.08 -12.98
N ILE A 601 -6.88 -22.24 -12.89
CA ILE A 601 -6.28 -23.53 -13.30
C ILE A 601 -5.96 -23.49 -14.80
N VAL A 602 -6.93 -23.15 -15.64
CA VAL A 602 -6.75 -23.07 -17.10
C VAL A 602 -5.64 -22.10 -17.47
N LYS A 603 -5.61 -20.93 -16.88
CA LYS A 603 -4.53 -19.93 -17.10
C LYS A 603 -3.14 -20.45 -16.75
N ALA A 604 -3.02 -21.25 -15.70
CA ALA A 604 -1.74 -21.79 -15.27
C ALA A 604 -1.20 -22.86 -16.24
N VAL A 605 -2.09 -23.61 -16.88
CA VAL A 605 -1.72 -24.67 -17.82
C VAL A 605 -1.42 -24.14 -19.22
N ILE A 606 -2.17 -23.11 -19.66
CA ILE A 606 -1.99 -22.52 -21.00
C ILE A 606 -0.73 -21.62 -21.06
N LYS A 607 -0.29 -21.01 -19.94
CA LYS A 607 0.95 -20.21 -19.87
C LYS A 607 2.19 -21.05 -20.07
#